data_5e28497f1081885a5f7d7c4eff848c37
#
_entry.id   5e28497f1081885a5f7d7c4eff848c37
#
_cell.length_a   1.000
_cell.length_b   1.000
_cell.length_c   1.000
_cell.angle_alpha   90.00
_cell.angle_beta   90.00
_cell.angle_gamma   90.00
#
_symmetry.space_group_name_H-M   'P 1'
#
loop_
_entity.id
_entity.type
_entity.pdbx_description
1 polymer ?
#
loop_
_entity_poly.entity_id
_entity_poly.type
_entity_poly.pdbx_seq_one_letter_code
_entity_poly.pdbx_strand_id
1 'polypeptide(L)' 'VNAGMLDGDFIIVDRKNTISDGEIVLALLYKEYPTVKRFFRDGDKIRLQAENDFMDPIVLDNSQVDIIGIATGVFRIVK' A
#
# COMPACT_ATOMS: atom_id res chain seq x y z
N VAL A 1 6.54 -9.51 -2.67
CA VAL A 1 6.07 -8.63 -3.70
C VAL A 1 4.57 -8.55 -3.65
N ASN A 2 4.07 -7.42 -3.25
CA ASN A 2 2.65 -7.20 -3.05
C ASN A 2 2.05 -6.61 -4.31
N ALA A 3 0.80 -6.95 -4.60
CA ALA A 3 0.09 -6.46 -5.77
C ALA A 3 0.83 -6.75 -7.09
N GLY A 4 1.60 -7.83 -7.15
CA GLY A 4 2.27 -8.28 -8.35
C GLY A 4 3.50 -7.48 -8.77
N MET A 5 4.03 -6.62 -7.88
CA MET A 5 5.21 -5.82 -8.20
C MET A 5 6.51 -6.60 -8.04
N LEU A 6 7.45 -6.29 -8.91
CA LEU A 6 8.83 -6.79 -8.86
C LEU A 6 9.80 -5.62 -8.74
N ASP A 7 11.03 -5.91 -8.36
CA ASP A 7 12.09 -4.91 -8.34
C ASP A 7 12.24 -4.24 -9.70
N GLY A 8 12.33 -2.93 -9.73
CA GLY A 8 12.44 -2.16 -10.95
C GLY A 8 11.11 -1.78 -11.59
N ASP A 9 9.99 -2.21 -11.03
CA ASP A 9 8.68 -1.76 -11.49
C ASP A 9 8.43 -0.33 -11.04
N PHE A 10 7.64 0.39 -11.83
CA PHE A 10 7.18 1.74 -11.51
C PHE A 10 5.73 1.69 -11.05
N ILE A 11 5.41 2.50 -10.06
CA ILE A 11 4.06 2.59 -9.53
C ILE A 11 3.45 3.92 -9.95
N ILE A 12 2.22 3.85 -10.47
CA ILE A 12 1.43 5.05 -10.76
C ILE A 12 0.56 5.30 -9.54
N VAL A 13 0.69 6.48 -8.94
CA VAL A 13 0.02 6.83 -7.71
C VAL A 13 -0.89 8.02 -7.92
N ASP A 14 -2.14 7.89 -7.54
CA ASP A 14 -3.10 8.99 -7.49
C ASP A 14 -3.18 9.49 -6.05
N ARG A 15 -2.84 10.75 -5.84
CA ARG A 15 -2.89 11.36 -4.52
C ARG A 15 -4.28 11.87 -4.24
N LYS A 16 -4.98 11.18 -3.36
CA LYS A 16 -6.32 11.58 -2.90
C LYS A 16 -6.28 11.92 -1.42
N ASN A 17 -7.15 12.86 -1.03
CA ASN A 17 -7.30 13.22 0.38
C ASN A 17 -8.05 12.17 1.18
N THR A 18 -8.89 11.38 0.52
CA THR A 18 -9.71 10.35 1.18
C THR A 18 -9.40 8.99 0.59
N ILE A 19 -9.05 8.04 1.43
CA ILE A 19 -8.78 6.66 1.06
C ILE A 19 -9.91 5.81 1.63
N SER A 20 -10.52 5.00 0.77
CA SER A 20 -11.59 4.09 1.16
C SER A 20 -11.06 2.69 1.41
N ASP A 21 -11.74 1.96 2.30
CA ASP A 21 -11.40 0.57 2.55
C ASP A 21 -11.43 -0.25 1.28
N GLY A 22 -10.44 -1.13 1.14
CA GLY A 22 -10.32 -2.00 -0.02
C GLY A 22 -9.49 -1.43 -1.16
N GLU A 23 -9.08 -0.17 -1.08
CA GLU A 23 -8.20 0.40 -2.10
C GLU A 23 -6.75 -0.06 -1.89
N ILE A 24 -6.04 -0.25 -3.01
CA ILE A 24 -4.60 -0.57 -2.96
C ILE A 24 -3.85 0.75 -2.89
N VAL A 25 -2.99 0.88 -1.87
CA VAL A 25 -2.29 2.12 -1.60
C VAL A 25 -0.78 1.91 -1.61
N LEU A 26 -0.06 2.97 -1.93
CA LEU A 26 1.35 3.09 -1.60
C LEU A 26 1.44 3.72 -0.22
N ALA A 27 2.01 3.00 0.72
CA ALA A 27 2.18 3.43 2.09
C ALA A 27 3.65 3.45 2.47
N LEU A 28 4.01 4.37 3.36
CA LEU A 28 5.35 4.45 3.92
C LEU A 28 5.25 4.09 5.40
N LEU A 29 5.87 2.98 5.78
CA LEU A 29 5.85 2.47 7.15
C LEU A 29 7.01 3.07 7.94
N TYR A 30 6.70 3.61 9.12
CA TYR A 30 7.70 4.18 10.03
C TYR A 30 8.57 5.25 9.35
N LYS A 31 8.01 5.95 8.37
CA LYS A 31 8.70 6.98 7.58
C LYS A 31 9.89 6.44 6.79
N GLU A 32 9.97 5.13 6.59
CA GLU A 32 11.15 4.52 6.01
C GLU A 32 10.84 3.45 4.95
N TYR A 33 9.84 2.58 5.20
CA TYR A 33 9.63 1.39 4.39
C TYR A 33 8.42 1.54 3.47
N PRO A 34 8.64 1.75 2.15
CA PRO A 34 7.52 1.79 1.21
C PRO A 34 6.92 0.40 1.00
N THR A 35 5.61 0.33 0.94
CA THR A 35 4.89 -0.91 0.66
C THR A 35 3.63 -0.60 -0.15
N VAL A 36 3.19 -1.56 -0.96
CA VAL A 36 1.93 -1.47 -1.70
C VAL A 36 1.04 -2.58 -1.20
N LYS A 37 -0.08 -2.21 -0.59
CA LYS A 37 -0.99 -3.14 0.04
C LYS A 37 -2.42 -2.62 -0.01
N ARG A 38 -3.36 -3.51 0.25
CA ARG A 38 -4.77 -3.16 0.36
C ARG A 38 -5.01 -2.54 1.73
N PHE A 39 -5.68 -1.41 1.72
CA PHE A 39 -5.90 -0.58 2.91
C PHE A 39 -7.25 -0.88 3.53
N PHE A 40 -7.28 -0.92 4.86
CA PHE A 40 -8.51 -0.94 5.65
C PHE A 40 -8.29 -0.12 6.92
N ARG A 41 -9.31 0.64 7.30
CA ARG A 41 -9.25 1.43 8.53
C ARG A 41 -10.15 0.79 9.60
N ASP A 42 -9.56 0.49 10.75
CA ASP A 42 -10.26 -0.07 11.90
C ASP A 42 -10.09 0.90 13.08
N GLY A 43 -10.98 1.88 13.19
CA GLY A 43 -10.89 2.92 14.22
C GLY A 43 -9.64 3.77 14.04
N ASP A 44 -8.77 3.79 15.05
CA ASP A 44 -7.50 4.50 15.03
C ASP A 44 -6.34 3.66 14.50
N LYS A 45 -6.62 2.44 14.05
CA LYS A 45 -5.65 1.53 13.46
C LYS A 45 -5.81 1.49 11.95
N ILE A 46 -4.71 1.18 11.28
CA ILE A 46 -4.70 0.89 9.85
C ILE A 46 -4.26 -0.54 9.67
N ARG A 47 -5.03 -1.30 8.91
CA ARG A 47 -4.68 -2.66 8.53
C ARG A 47 -4.29 -2.68 7.06
N LEU A 48 -3.09 -3.16 6.78
CA LEU A 48 -2.56 -3.30 5.44
C LEU A 48 -2.47 -4.78 5.10
N GLN A 49 -3.13 -5.18 4.04
CA GLN A 49 -3.27 -6.57 3.67
C GLN A 49 -2.63 -6.82 2.31
N ALA A 50 -1.75 -7.81 2.25
CA ALA A 50 -1.16 -8.26 1.00
C ALA A 50 -2.23 -8.96 0.14
N GLU A 51 -2.03 -8.97 -1.17
CA GLU A 51 -2.89 -9.72 -2.08
C GLU A 51 -2.69 -11.23 -1.92
N ASN A 52 -1.62 -11.64 -1.28
CA ASN A 52 -1.33 -13.06 -1.02
C ASN A 52 -2.00 -13.48 0.28
N ASP A 53 -2.90 -14.45 0.22
CA ASP A 53 -3.66 -14.95 1.36
C ASP A 53 -2.80 -15.66 2.40
N PHE A 54 -1.57 -16.01 2.06
CA PHE A 54 -0.65 -16.68 2.99
C PHE A 54 0.09 -15.72 3.91
N MET A 55 -0.08 -14.43 3.72
CA MET A 55 0.59 -13.42 4.55
C MET A 55 -0.38 -12.79 5.51
N ASP A 56 0.05 -12.68 6.77
CA ASP A 56 -0.74 -12.00 7.78
C ASP A 56 -0.83 -10.50 7.49
N PRO A 57 -1.95 -9.86 7.80
CA PRO A 57 -2.06 -8.43 7.67
C PRO A 57 -1.14 -7.70 8.66
N ILE A 58 -0.72 -6.51 8.28
CA ILE A 58 0.05 -5.62 9.14
C ILE A 58 -0.94 -4.64 9.77
N VAL A 59 -0.95 -4.57 11.10
CA VAL A 59 -1.81 -3.64 11.82
C VAL A 59 -0.93 -2.59 12.49
N LEU A 60 -1.20 -1.31 12.21
CA LEU A 60 -0.38 -0.19 12.63
C LEU A 60 -1.25 0.90 13.25
N ASP A 61 -0.66 1.66 14.16
CA ASP A 61 -1.26 2.91 14.59
C ASP A 61 -1.22 3.93 13.44
N ASN A 62 -2.16 4.82 13.44
CA ASN A 62 -2.25 5.88 12.43
C ASN A 62 -0.95 6.68 12.32
N SER A 63 -0.22 6.84 13.43
CA SER A 63 1.04 7.58 13.47
C SER A 63 2.22 6.84 12.88
N GLN A 64 2.09 5.55 12.63
CA GLN A 64 3.19 4.69 12.17
C GLN A 64 3.22 4.50 10.65
N VAL A 65 2.24 5.04 9.95
CA VAL A 65 2.11 4.84 8.52
C VAL A 65 1.64 6.13 7.84
N ASP A 66 2.26 6.46 6.72
CA ASP A 66 1.83 7.55 5.87
C ASP A 66 1.29 6.95 4.57
N ILE A 67 0.06 7.29 4.22
CA ILE A 67 -0.52 6.86 2.95
C ILE A 67 -0.16 7.90 1.90
N ILE A 68 0.67 7.51 0.96
CA ILE A 68 1.14 8.40 -0.11
C ILE A 68 0.03 8.63 -1.13
N GLY A 69 -0.70 7.58 -1.46
CA GLY A 69 -1.79 7.67 -2.41
C GLY A 69 -2.30 6.31 -2.84
N ILE A 70 -3.27 6.32 -3.75
CA ILE A 70 -3.84 5.10 -4.30
C ILE A 70 -2.97 4.64 -5.45
N ALA A 71 -2.55 3.38 -5.42
CA ALA A 71 -1.80 2.78 -6.52
C ALA A 71 -2.78 2.44 -7.64
N THR A 72 -2.73 3.17 -8.74
CA THR A 72 -3.65 3.01 -9.86
C THR A 72 -3.07 2.16 -10.99
N GLY A 73 -1.78 1.90 -10.95
CA GLY A 73 -1.15 1.07 -11.95
C GLY A 73 0.29 0.73 -11.61
N VAL A 74 0.78 -0.29 -12.27
CA VAL A 74 2.18 -0.70 -12.21
C VAL A 74 2.65 -0.93 -13.64
N PHE A 75 3.82 -0.43 -13.99
CA PHE A 75 4.38 -0.76 -15.29
C PHE A 75 5.86 -1.12 -15.18
N ARG A 76 6.30 -1.87 -16.15
CA ARG A 76 7.66 -2.39 -16.22
C ARG A 76 8.25 -2.05 -17.58
N ILE A 77 9.50 -1.60 -17.57
CA ILE A 77 10.23 -1.40 -18.81
C ILE A 77 10.72 -2.77 -19.27
N VAL A 78 10.26 -3.17 -20.45
CA VAL A 78 10.69 -4.42 -21.08
C VAL A 78 11.74 -4.07 -22.14
N LYS A 79 12.89 -4.67 -21.99
CA LYS A 79 14.00 -4.45 -22.92
C LYS A 79 14.14 -5.61 -23.88
#